data_efddbe9d7da8ea5e36daac31548b9d6d
#
_entry.id   efddbe9d7da8ea5e36daac31548b9d6d
#
_cell.length_a   1.000
_cell.length_b   1.000
_cell.length_c   1.000
_cell.angle_alpha   90.00
_cell.angle_beta   90.00
_cell.angle_gamma   90.00
#
_symmetry.space_group_name_H-M   'P 1'
#
loop_
_entity.id
_entity.type
_entity.pdbx_description
1 polymer ?
#
loop_
_entity_poly.entity_id
_entity_poly.type
_entity_poly.pdbx_seq_one_letter_code
_entity_poly.pdbx_strand_id
1 'polypeptide(L)' 'MYKVSGIALNGKGKTYFFNSQNFDLKKKMNVIVETEKGLQYGQVVVSTYEVADEDIGFSLKNVIRIATKEDE' A
#
# COMPACT_ATOMS: atom_id res chain seq x y z
N MET A 1 -10.39 -8.22 -10.95
CA MET A 1 -9.26 -7.28 -11.04
C MET A 1 -8.93 -6.74 -9.66
N TYR A 2 -7.68 -6.46 -9.43
CA TYR A 2 -7.21 -5.93 -8.15
C TYR A 2 -6.78 -4.49 -8.32
N LYS A 3 -6.97 -3.72 -7.27
CA LYS A 3 -6.42 -2.37 -7.19
C LYS A 3 -5.20 -2.41 -6.30
N VAL A 4 -4.06 -1.95 -6.81
CA VAL A 4 -2.79 -1.99 -6.08
C VAL A 4 -2.15 -0.62 -6.05
N SER A 5 -1.32 -0.40 -5.05
CA SER A 5 -0.56 0.84 -4.90
C SER A 5 0.87 0.50 -4.49
N GLY A 6 1.81 1.32 -4.93
CA GLY A 6 3.19 1.20 -4.49
C GLY A 6 3.41 2.03 -3.25
N ILE A 7 3.89 1.40 -2.19
CA ILE A 7 4.09 2.02 -0.89
C ILE A 7 5.55 1.91 -0.49
N ALA A 8 6.17 3.03 -0.16
CA ALA A 8 7.52 3.03 0.40
C ALA A 8 7.39 2.94 1.90
N LEU A 9 7.84 1.83 2.46
CA LEU A 9 7.80 1.63 3.91
C LEU A 9 8.89 2.46 4.59
N ASN A 10 8.56 3.00 5.74
CA ASN A 10 9.46 3.86 6.49
C ASN A 10 10.79 3.13 6.78
N GLY A 11 11.89 3.74 6.38
CA GLY A 11 13.23 3.22 6.65
C GLY A 11 13.67 2.06 5.76
N LYS A 12 12.86 1.65 4.79
CA LYS A 12 13.20 0.51 3.95
C LYS A 12 13.87 0.84 2.62
N GLY A 13 13.66 2.04 2.10
CA GLY A 13 14.26 2.44 0.84
C GLY A 13 13.77 1.70 -0.39
N LYS A 14 12.74 0.87 -0.26
CA LYS A 14 12.18 0.10 -1.36
C LYS A 14 10.68 0.32 -1.44
N THR A 15 10.15 0.15 -2.66
CA THR A 15 8.71 0.23 -2.89
C THR A 15 8.12 -1.18 -2.88
N TYR A 16 7.08 -1.34 -2.10
CA TYR A 16 6.33 -2.59 -2.03
C TYR A 16 4.90 -2.34 -2.52
N PHE A 17 4.33 -3.33 -3.20
CA PHE A 17 2.98 -3.20 -3.71
C PHE A 17 1.99 -3.87 -2.76
N PHE A 18 0.89 -3.17 -2.49
CA PHE A 18 -0.16 -3.64 -1.59
C PHE A 18 -1.51 -3.55 -2.27
N ASN A 19 -2.43 -4.41 -1.85
CA ASN A 19 -3.82 -4.32 -2.27
C ASN A 19 -4.43 -3.09 -1.61
N SER A 20 -4.78 -2.10 -2.42
CA SER A 20 -5.35 -0.85 -1.90
C SER A 20 -6.82 -0.98 -1.51
N GLN A 21 -7.44 -2.14 -1.76
CA GLN A 21 -8.83 -2.40 -1.43
C GLN A 21 -9.74 -1.34 -2.04
N ASN A 22 -10.53 -0.65 -1.22
CA ASN A 22 -11.44 0.38 -1.67
C ASN A 22 -10.86 1.78 -1.56
N PHE A 23 -9.61 1.91 -1.16
CA PHE A 23 -8.98 3.23 -1.00
C PHE A 23 -8.50 3.76 -2.34
N ASP A 24 -8.76 5.02 -2.59
CA ASP A 24 -8.25 5.73 -3.76
C ASP A 24 -6.99 6.46 -3.33
N LEU A 25 -5.86 5.78 -3.46
CA LEU A 25 -4.58 6.27 -2.96
C LEU A 25 -3.84 7.06 -4.03
N LYS A 26 -3.28 8.19 -3.62
CA LYS A 26 -2.52 9.07 -4.51
C LYS A 26 -1.11 9.26 -3.98
N LYS A 27 -0.21 9.65 -4.86
CA LYS A 27 1.18 9.91 -4.47
C LYS A 27 1.25 10.87 -3.30
N LYS A 28 2.20 10.62 -2.42
CA LYS A 28 2.49 11.39 -1.21
C LYS A 28 1.51 11.19 -0.06
N MET A 29 0.45 10.42 -0.26
CA MET A 29 -0.43 10.06 0.85
C MET A 29 0.28 9.09 1.77
N ASN A 30 -0.02 9.18 3.06
CA ASN A 30 0.52 8.28 4.05
C ASN A 30 -0.54 7.24 4.40
N VAL A 31 -0.12 6.00 4.55
CA VAL A 31 -1.04 4.88 4.81
C VAL A 31 -0.44 3.95 5.85
N ILE A 32 -1.32 3.17 6.47
CA ILE A 32 -0.93 2.07 7.34
C ILE A 32 -1.19 0.78 6.57
N VAL A 33 -0.18 -0.06 6.52
CA VAL A 33 -0.26 -1.34 5.81
C VAL A 33 0.04 -2.49 6.74
N GLU A 34 -0.52 -3.66 6.41
CA GLU A 34 -0.26 -4.89 7.14
C GLU A 34 0.95 -5.59 6.54
N THR A 35 1.88 -5.99 7.39
CA THR A 35 3.06 -6.74 6.98
C THR A 35 3.24 -7.95 7.91
N GLU A 36 4.19 -8.81 7.58
CA GLU A 36 4.52 -9.96 8.43
C GLU A 36 4.96 -9.55 9.83
N LYS A 37 5.47 -8.35 9.96
CA LYS A 37 5.91 -7.81 11.25
C LYS A 37 4.84 -6.99 11.95
N GLY A 38 3.62 -6.96 11.40
CA GLY A 38 2.52 -6.20 11.94
C GLY A 38 2.23 -4.97 11.10
N LEU A 39 1.53 -4.01 11.69
CA LEU A 39 1.16 -2.78 10.98
C LEU A 39 2.37 -1.86 10.85
N GLN A 40 2.52 -1.27 9.68
CA GLN A 40 3.62 -0.35 9.42
C GLN A 40 3.11 0.89 8.69
N TYR A 41 3.81 1.99 8.92
CA TYR A 41 3.55 3.27 8.30
C TYR A 41 4.33 3.35 6.98
N GLY A 42 3.67 3.83 5.93
CA GLY A 42 4.33 4.00 4.64
C GLY A 42 3.75 5.18 3.87
N GLN A 43 4.43 5.55 2.80
CA GLN A 43 3.99 6.63 1.92
C GLN A 43 3.72 6.08 0.54
N VAL A 44 2.61 6.52 -0.06
CA VAL A 44 2.26 6.12 -1.42
C VAL A 44 3.22 6.78 -2.40
N VAL A 45 3.90 5.96 -3.20
CA VAL A 45 4.80 6.45 -4.26
C VAL A 45 4.27 6.09 -5.65
N VAL A 46 3.36 5.12 -5.73
CA VAL A 46 2.64 4.80 -6.96
C VAL A 46 1.16 4.82 -6.64
N SER A 47 0.42 5.69 -7.31
CA SER A 47 -1.02 5.83 -7.11
C SER A 47 -1.74 4.51 -7.40
N THR A 48 -2.93 4.35 -6.84
CA THR A 48 -3.76 3.15 -7.08
C THR A 48 -3.97 2.94 -8.58
N TYR A 49 -3.77 1.71 -9.03
CA TYR A 49 -4.07 1.32 -10.40
C TYR A 49 -4.61 -0.11 -10.40
N GLU A 50 -5.26 -0.48 -11.48
CA GLU A 50 -5.87 -1.80 -11.60
C GLU A 50 -4.93 -2.76 -12.29
N VAL A 51 -4.90 -4.01 -11.81
CA VAL A 51 -4.17 -5.10 -12.44
C VAL A 51 -5.10 -6.29 -12.61
N ALA A 52 -4.86 -7.09 -13.64
CA ALA A 52 -5.62 -8.31 -13.83
C ALA A 52 -5.23 -9.35 -12.79
N ASP A 53 -6.16 -10.21 -12.42
CA ASP A 53 -5.92 -11.27 -11.45
C ASP A 53 -4.73 -12.14 -11.85
N GLU A 54 -4.59 -12.41 -13.13
CA GLU A 54 -3.51 -13.25 -13.67
C GLU A 54 -2.14 -12.61 -13.59
N ASP A 55 -2.08 -11.29 -13.42
CA ASP A 55 -0.82 -10.57 -13.30
C ASP A 55 -0.29 -10.57 -11.86
N ILE A 56 -1.07 -11.10 -10.93
CA ILE A 56 -0.67 -11.19 -9.54
C ILE A 56 -0.27 -12.63 -9.25
N GLY A 57 1.04 -12.86 -9.20
CA GLY A 57 1.58 -14.19 -8.99
C GLY A 57 1.72 -14.60 -7.54
N PHE A 58 1.27 -13.77 -6.62
CA PHE A 58 1.38 -14.03 -5.19
C PHE A 58 0.31 -13.24 -4.45
N SER A 59 0.07 -13.61 -3.19
CA SER A 59 -0.89 -12.90 -2.35
C SER A 59 -0.34 -11.55 -1.95
N LEU A 60 -1.14 -10.51 -2.18
CA LEU A 60 -0.79 -9.16 -1.77
C LEU A 60 -1.28 -8.92 -0.34
N LYS A 61 -0.48 -8.23 0.43
CA LYS A 61 -0.92 -7.72 1.72
C LYS A 61 -1.79 -6.49 1.49
N ASN A 62 -2.58 -6.15 2.49
CA ASN A 62 -3.58 -5.10 2.36
C ASN A 62 -3.14 -3.78 2.96
N VAL A 63 -3.57 -2.69 2.33
CA VAL A 63 -3.57 -1.38 2.98
C VAL A 63 -4.70 -1.39 3.99
N ILE A 64 -4.41 -1.08 5.24
CA ILE A 64 -5.40 -1.14 6.31
C ILE A 64 -6.22 0.13 6.36
N ARG A 65 -5.56 1.29 6.32
CA ARG A 65 -6.23 2.58 6.33
C ARG A 65 -5.28 3.70 5.90
N ILE A 66 -5.86 4.85 5.62
CA ILE A 66 -5.06 6.05 5.35
C ILE A 66 -4.58 6.60 6.69
N ALA A 67 -3.29 6.91 6.78
CA ALA A 67 -2.71 7.44 8.01
C ALA A 67 -3.21 8.86 8.25
N THR A 68 -3.38 9.21 9.52
CA THR A 68 -3.78 10.55 9.94
C THR A 68 -2.59 11.24 10.60
N LYS A 69 -2.78 12.50 10.98
CA LYS A 69 -1.73 13.23 11.69
C LYS A 69 -1.35 12.55 13.01
N GLU A 70 -2.27 11.83 13.61
CA GLU A 70 -2.01 11.10 14.85
C GLU A 70 -1.06 9.92 14.66
N ASP A 71 -0.95 9.43 13.44
CA ASP A 71 -0.08 8.30 13.10
C ASP A 71 1.33 8.74 12.74
N GLU A 72 1.54 10.02 12.55
CA GLU A 72 2.83 10.57 12.16
C GLU A 72 3.77 10.81 13.34
#